data_aadad5a7aaccfca668fd041eb6e70b7f
#
_entry.id   aadad5a7aaccfca668fd041eb6e70b7f
#
_cell.length_a   1.000
_cell.length_b   1.000
_cell.length_c   1.000
_cell.angle_alpha   90.00
_cell.angle_beta   90.00
_cell.angle_gamma   90.00
#
_symmetry.space_group_name_H-M   'P 1'
#
loop_
_entity.id
_entity.type
_entity.pdbx_description
1 polymer ?
#
loop_
_entity_poly.entity_id
_entity_poly.type
_entity_poly.pdbx_seq_one_letter_code
_entity_poly.pdbx_strand_id
1 'polypeptide(L)'
;MRRIERATAFKRDYRRAKAISRYHDLDERLVAVLELLINDRPLPSRNRDHALSGNWLGYRDCHLWPDLLLIYAKPSPDLLRLVRLGSHSDLSE
;
A
#
# COMPACT_ATOMS: atom_id res chain seq x y z
N MET A 1 17.24 6.08 0.58
CA MET A 1 16.01 5.69 1.29
C MET A 1 14.94 6.76 1.09
N ARG A 2 13.72 6.34 0.74
CA ARG A 2 12.62 7.27 0.51
C ARG A 2 11.95 7.66 1.82
N ARG A 3 11.49 8.90 1.90
CA ARG A 3 10.67 9.39 3.02
C ARG A 3 9.21 8.96 2.76
N ILE A 4 8.50 8.60 3.82
CA ILE A 4 7.10 8.15 3.71
C ILE A 4 6.16 9.34 3.93
N GLU A 5 5.21 9.52 3.00
CA GLU A 5 4.11 10.47 3.11
C GLU A 5 2.81 9.69 3.09
N ARG A 6 1.89 10.02 4.01
CA ARG A 6 0.60 9.32 4.12
C ARG A 6 -0.52 10.28 3.72
N ALA A 7 -1.27 9.93 2.68
CA ALA A 7 -2.45 10.69 2.28
C ALA A 7 -3.52 10.60 3.36
N THR A 8 -4.38 11.60 3.44
CA THR A 8 -5.49 11.63 4.40
C THR A 8 -6.38 10.40 4.25
N ALA A 9 -6.69 10.02 3.00
CA ALA A 9 -7.51 8.84 2.72
C ALA A 9 -6.85 7.56 3.23
N PHE A 10 -5.51 7.44 3.07
CA PHE A 10 -4.78 6.29 3.60
C PHE A 10 -4.90 6.20 5.13
N LYS A 11 -4.75 7.31 5.82
CA LYS A 11 -4.84 7.33 7.29
C LYS A 11 -6.20 6.86 7.78
N ARG A 12 -7.27 7.29 7.10
CA ARG A 12 -8.64 6.87 7.42
C ARG A 12 -8.81 5.38 7.13
N ASP A 13 -8.33 4.92 5.98
CA ASP A 13 -8.39 3.50 5.60
C ASP A 13 -7.63 2.63 6.60
N TYR A 14 -6.44 3.07 7.01
CA TYR A 14 -5.60 2.33 7.96
C TYR A 14 -6.34 2.15 9.29
N ARG A 15 -6.94 3.21 9.80
CA ARG A 15 -7.69 3.17 11.07
C ARG A 15 -8.83 2.15 11.00
N ARG A 16 -9.54 2.13 9.86
CA ARG A 16 -10.63 1.18 9.65
C ARG A 16 -10.11 -0.26 9.59
N ALA A 17 -9.02 -0.49 8.86
CA ALA A 17 -8.44 -1.82 8.73
C ALA A 17 -7.92 -2.35 10.07
N LYS A 18 -7.33 -1.48 10.89
CA LYS A 18 -6.84 -1.85 12.22
C LYS A 18 -7.95 -2.38 13.14
N ALA A 19 -9.18 -1.94 12.93
CA ALA A 19 -10.32 -2.37 13.75
C ALA A 19 -10.86 -3.74 13.33
N ILE A 20 -10.42 -4.30 12.21
CA ILE A 20 -10.86 -5.59 11.70
C ILE A 20 -9.97 -6.68 12.29
N SER A 21 -10.56 -7.60 13.07
CA SER A 21 -9.79 -8.58 13.85
C SER A 21 -8.93 -9.50 13.00
N ARG A 22 -9.35 -9.86 11.78
CA ARG A 22 -8.55 -10.74 10.93
C ARG A 22 -7.27 -10.09 10.40
N TYR A 23 -7.15 -8.76 10.52
CA TYR A 23 -5.94 -8.03 10.17
C TYR A 23 -5.12 -7.70 11.42
N HIS A 24 -5.11 -8.59 12.39
CA HIS A 24 -4.47 -8.36 13.69
C HIS A 24 -2.96 -8.12 13.61
N ASP A 25 -2.29 -8.59 12.56
CA ASP A 25 -0.86 -8.35 12.32
C ASP A 25 -0.61 -7.35 11.20
N LEU A 26 -1.55 -6.42 11.00
CA LEU A 26 -1.45 -5.42 9.94
C LEU A 26 -0.14 -4.63 9.98
N ASP A 27 0.25 -4.14 11.15
CA ASP A 27 1.45 -3.32 11.26
C ASP A 27 2.71 -4.11 10.86
N GLU A 28 2.80 -5.37 11.25
CA GLU A 28 3.96 -6.20 10.90
C GLU A 28 4.05 -6.38 9.39
N ARG A 29 2.93 -6.68 8.73
CA ARG A 29 2.93 -6.86 7.27
C ARG A 29 3.20 -5.55 6.54
N LEU A 30 2.61 -4.46 7.02
CA LEU A 30 2.81 -3.15 6.42
C LEU A 30 4.27 -2.72 6.52
N VAL A 31 4.87 -2.84 7.71
CA VAL A 31 6.27 -2.47 7.91
C VAL A 31 7.20 -3.28 7.01
N ALA A 32 6.97 -4.59 6.88
CA ALA A 32 7.79 -5.43 6.02
C ALA A 32 7.76 -4.97 4.56
N VAL A 33 6.57 -4.60 4.06
CA VAL A 33 6.44 -4.08 2.69
C VAL A 33 7.09 -2.70 2.57
N LEU A 34 6.85 -1.81 3.53
CA LEU A 34 7.40 -0.45 3.48
C LEU A 34 8.93 -0.45 3.49
N GLU A 35 9.56 -1.32 4.27
CA GLU A 35 11.02 -1.43 4.29
C GLU A 35 11.58 -1.74 2.91
N LEU A 36 10.92 -2.61 2.16
CA LEU A 36 11.34 -2.93 0.80
C LEU A 36 11.09 -1.76 -0.15
N LEU A 37 9.92 -1.13 -0.05
CA LEU A 37 9.55 -0.03 -0.95
C LEU A 37 10.44 1.20 -0.76
N ILE A 38 10.77 1.57 0.48
CA ILE A 38 11.61 2.76 0.72
C ILE A 38 13.05 2.54 0.26
N ASN A 39 13.48 1.30 0.17
CA ASN A 39 14.83 0.94 -0.29
C ASN A 39 14.84 0.49 -1.75
N ASP A 40 13.73 0.64 -2.46
CA ASP A 40 13.58 0.29 -3.88
C ASP A 40 13.93 -1.17 -4.16
N ARG A 41 13.58 -2.05 -3.23
CA ARG A 41 13.78 -3.49 -3.38
C ARG A 41 12.48 -4.15 -3.86
N PRO A 42 12.58 -5.23 -4.64
CA PRO A 42 11.39 -5.93 -5.11
C PRO A 42 10.64 -6.61 -3.97
N LEU A 43 9.32 -6.62 -4.06
CA LEU A 43 8.47 -7.34 -3.09
C LEU A 43 8.44 -8.83 -3.44
N PRO A 44 8.23 -9.72 -2.45
CA PRO A 44 7.94 -11.12 -2.74
C PRO A 44 6.73 -11.26 -3.67
N SER A 45 6.72 -12.31 -4.47
CA SER A 45 5.65 -12.52 -5.46
C SER A 45 4.25 -12.61 -4.83
N ARG A 46 4.15 -13.06 -3.58
CA ARG A 46 2.86 -13.16 -2.88
C ARG A 46 2.21 -11.79 -2.68
N ASN A 47 2.99 -10.72 -2.70
CA ASN A 47 2.45 -9.36 -2.55
C ASN A 47 1.89 -8.79 -3.85
N ARG A 48 2.10 -9.45 -4.98
CA ARG A 48 1.52 -9.08 -6.28
C ARG A 48 1.69 -7.60 -6.61
N ASP A 49 2.89 -7.06 -6.40
CA ASP A 49 3.19 -5.67 -6.71
C ASP A 49 3.11 -5.43 -8.22
N HIS A 50 2.26 -4.48 -8.64
CA HIS A 50 2.11 -4.17 -10.06
C HIS A 50 1.63 -2.73 -10.28
N ALA A 51 1.91 -2.22 -11.49
CA ALA A 51 1.48 -0.90 -11.90
C ALA A 51 -0.02 -0.92 -12.23
N LEU A 52 -0.70 0.17 -11.91
CA LEU A 52 -2.11 0.34 -12.21
C LEU A 52 -2.30 1.10 -13.51
N SER A 53 -3.52 1.06 -14.04
CA SER A 53 -3.88 1.72 -15.29
C SER A 53 -5.18 2.51 -15.10
N GLY A 54 -5.69 3.12 -16.19
CA GLY A 54 -6.92 3.89 -16.14
C GLY A 54 -6.81 5.08 -15.21
N ASN A 55 -7.78 5.23 -14.31
CA ASN A 55 -7.82 6.35 -13.37
C ASN A 55 -6.68 6.32 -12.36
N TRP A 56 -6.02 5.17 -12.20
CA TRP A 56 -4.91 5.01 -11.29
C TRP A 56 -3.55 4.98 -12.01
N LEU A 57 -3.49 5.48 -13.23
CA LEU A 57 -2.22 5.54 -13.98
C LEU A 57 -1.19 6.34 -13.18
N GLY A 58 0.02 5.79 -13.06
CA GLY A 58 1.09 6.39 -12.26
C GLY A 58 1.17 5.86 -10.84
N TYR A 59 0.18 5.07 -10.43
CA TYR A 59 0.17 4.42 -9.12
C TYR A 59 0.46 2.94 -9.25
N ARG A 60 0.80 2.31 -8.13
CA ARG A 60 1.02 0.88 -8.05
C ARG A 60 0.21 0.33 -6.90
N ASP A 61 -0.11 -0.98 -6.92
CA ASP A 61 -0.65 -1.61 -5.74
C ASP A 61 0.15 -2.86 -5.38
N CYS A 62 0.04 -3.24 -4.12
CA CYS A 62 0.54 -4.52 -3.63
C CYS A 62 -0.44 -5.05 -2.58
N HIS A 63 -0.40 -6.36 -2.36
CA HIS A 63 -1.33 -7.03 -1.46
C HIS A 63 -0.65 -7.33 -0.13
N LEU A 64 -1.24 -6.86 0.98
CA LEU A 64 -0.84 -7.25 2.33
C LEU A 64 -1.52 -8.56 2.73
N TRP A 65 -2.75 -8.73 2.30
CA TRP A 65 -3.52 -9.97 2.28
C TRP A 65 -4.15 -10.08 0.89
N PRO A 66 -4.65 -11.26 0.49
CA PRO A 66 -5.32 -11.38 -0.81
C PRO A 66 -6.45 -10.37 -1.00
N ASP A 67 -7.11 -9.95 0.08
CA ASP A 67 -8.22 -9.01 0.05
C ASP A 67 -7.91 -7.65 0.66
N LEU A 68 -6.66 -7.33 0.91
CA LEU A 68 -6.27 -6.01 1.43
C LEU A 68 -5.08 -5.46 0.63
N LEU A 69 -5.36 -4.42 -0.17
CA LEU A 69 -4.41 -3.82 -1.08
C LEU A 69 -3.92 -2.48 -0.55
N LEU A 70 -2.64 -2.21 -0.81
CA LEU A 70 -2.03 -0.90 -0.57
C LEU A 70 -1.78 -0.24 -1.93
N ILE A 71 -2.40 0.92 -2.17
CA ILE A 71 -2.08 1.75 -3.35
C ILE A 71 -1.05 2.79 -2.93
N TYR A 72 0.03 2.86 -3.69
CA TYR A 72 1.13 3.77 -3.40
C TYR A 72 1.70 4.37 -4.66
N ALA A 73 2.51 5.41 -4.51
CA ALA A 73 3.23 6.04 -5.61
C ALA A 73 4.63 6.43 -5.16
N LYS A 74 5.53 6.53 -6.12
CA LYS A 74 6.88 7.05 -5.92
C LYS A 74 7.04 8.28 -6.80
N PRO A 75 6.48 9.44 -6.36
CA PRO A 75 6.43 10.62 -7.22
C PRO A 75 7.77 11.30 -7.44
N SER A 76 8.76 11.00 -6.61
CA SER A 76 10.13 11.49 -6.76
C SER A 76 11.08 10.46 -6.17
N PRO A 77 12.40 10.55 -6.46
CA PRO A 77 13.36 9.56 -5.96
C PRO A 77 13.45 9.46 -4.44
N ASP A 78 13.03 10.49 -3.71
CA ASP A 78 13.13 10.52 -2.25
C ASP A 78 11.79 10.40 -1.53
N LEU A 79 10.71 10.08 -2.24
CA LEU A 79 9.37 10.05 -1.65
C LEU A 79 8.61 8.77 -1.98
N LEU A 80 7.99 8.19 -0.96
CA LEU A 80 7.01 7.11 -1.08
C LEU A 80 5.70 7.64 -0.50
N ARG A 81 4.66 7.71 -1.34
CA ARG A 81 3.34 8.19 -0.91
C ARG A 81 2.40 7.01 -0.76
N LEU A 82 1.82 6.84 0.44
CA LEU A 82 0.79 5.85 0.71
C LEU A 82 -0.56 6.50 0.47
N VAL A 83 -1.35 5.96 -0.46
CA VAL A 83 -2.52 6.64 -1.01
C VAL A 83 -3.83 6.04 -0.49
N ARG A 84 -4.01 4.74 -0.59
CA ARG A 84 -5.21 4.05 -0.14
C ARG A 84 -4.87 2.68 0.42
N LEU A 85 -5.77 2.16 1.24
CA LEU A 85 -5.66 0.80 1.80
C LEU A 85 -7.06 0.22 1.90
N GLY A 86 -7.33 -0.91 1.24
CA GLY A 86 -8.66 -1.50 1.28
C GLY A 86 -8.77 -2.68 0.31
N SER A 87 -10.00 -3.18 0.16
CA SER A 87 -10.30 -4.25 -0.79
C SER A 87 -10.41 -3.70 -2.21
N HIS A 88 -10.47 -4.58 -3.21
CA HIS A 88 -10.71 -4.16 -4.59
C HIS A 88 -11.98 -3.32 -4.72
N SER A 89 -13.08 -3.76 -4.07
CA SER A 89 -14.33 -3.01 -4.15
C SER A 89 -14.27 -1.68 -3.43
N ASP A 90 -13.56 -1.60 -2.29
CA ASP A 90 -13.38 -0.33 -1.58
C ASP A 90 -12.65 0.70 -2.43
N LEU A 91 -11.69 0.25 -3.23
CA LEU A 91 -10.83 1.13 -3.99
C LEU A 91 -11.29 1.32 -5.45
N SER A 92 -12.37 0.66 -5.84
CA SER A 92 -12.91 0.70 -7.21
C SER A 92 -11.85 0.37 -8.25
N GLU A 93 -11.05 -0.62 -7.95
CA GLU A 93 -9.94 -1.04 -8.81
C GLU A 93 -10.34 -2.13 -9.78
#